data_5526151e33ec33f92adddd42ddeadd97
#
_entry.id   5526151e33ec33f92adddd42ddeadd97
#
_cell.length_a   1.000
_cell.length_b   1.000
_cell.length_c   1.000
_cell.angle_alpha   90.00
_cell.angle_beta   90.00
_cell.angle_gamma   90.00
#
_symmetry.space_group_name_H-M   'P 1'
#
loop_
_entity.id
_entity.type
_entity.pdbx_description
1 polymer ?
#
loop_
_entity_poly.entity_id
_entity_poly.type
_entity_poly.pdbx_seq_one_letter_code
_entity_poly.pdbx_strand_id
1 'polypeptide(L)'
;GDRQTGKTAIAIDTILNQKDQDVLCIYVAIGQKASTVANIVKTLEDNGALDYTTVVASTASELAPLQYIAPYAGCAIGEEWMEQGKDVLIVYDDLSKHAAAYRTLSLLLRRPPGREAYPGDVFYLHSRLLERAARLSDKLGGGSLTALPIIETQAGDVSAYIPTNVISITDGQIYLETEMFNSGFRPAVNPGLSVSRVGGSAQIKAMKKIAAPIRVELAQYRELASFAQFGSELDASTKEQLAQGERIREVLKQPQYQPMPVEYQVIIIYAATKKYLLDIPTN
;
A
#
# COMPACT_ATOMS: atom_id res chain seq x y z
N GLY A 1 0.00 4.24 -7.30
CA GLY A 1 1.23 4.41 -8.11
C GLY A 1 1.14 3.74 -9.47
N ASP A 2 2.07 4.07 -10.36
CA ASP A 2 2.13 3.53 -11.73
C ASP A 2 2.43 2.03 -11.73
N ARG A 3 2.36 1.40 -12.91
CA ARG A 3 2.72 -0.01 -13.08
C ARG A 3 4.16 -0.26 -12.63
N GLN A 4 4.40 -1.44 -12.04
CA GLN A 4 5.73 -1.91 -11.64
C GLN A 4 6.47 -0.99 -10.64
N THR A 5 5.75 -0.23 -9.81
CA THR A 5 6.32 0.58 -8.72
C THR A 5 6.38 -0.13 -7.38
N GLY A 6 6.05 -1.43 -7.33
CA GLY A 6 6.14 -2.24 -6.12
C GLY A 6 4.86 -2.32 -5.27
N LYS A 7 3.68 -1.92 -5.80
CA LYS A 7 2.41 -1.98 -5.06
C LYS A 7 2.09 -3.37 -4.51
N THR A 8 2.09 -4.37 -5.39
CA THR A 8 1.85 -5.77 -5.02
C THR A 8 2.90 -6.28 -4.03
N ALA A 9 4.17 -5.87 -4.17
CA ALA A 9 5.24 -6.26 -3.26
C ALA A 9 4.94 -5.81 -1.82
N ILE A 10 4.54 -4.55 -1.61
CA ILE A 10 4.16 -4.04 -0.29
C ILE A 10 2.96 -4.82 0.28
N ALA A 11 1.97 -5.14 -0.55
CA ALA A 11 0.82 -5.92 -0.11
C ALA A 11 1.22 -7.34 0.32
N ILE A 12 2.09 -8.01 -0.43
CA ILE A 12 2.61 -9.32 -0.08
C ILE A 12 3.45 -9.25 1.20
N ASP A 13 4.35 -8.27 1.33
CA ASP A 13 5.12 -8.06 2.56
C ASP A 13 4.21 -7.82 3.78
N THR A 14 3.09 -7.12 3.59
CA THR A 14 2.11 -6.93 4.66
C THR A 14 1.46 -8.25 5.07
N ILE A 15 1.15 -9.14 4.11
CA ILE A 15 0.64 -10.50 4.40
C ILE A 15 1.71 -11.33 5.11
N LEU A 16 2.96 -11.34 4.63
CA LEU A 16 4.04 -12.10 5.23
C LEU A 16 4.31 -11.66 6.68
N ASN A 17 4.14 -10.37 6.97
CA ASN A 17 4.32 -9.81 8.31
C ASN A 17 3.21 -10.20 9.29
N GLN A 18 2.12 -10.84 8.82
CA GLN A 18 1.04 -11.34 9.70
C GLN A 18 1.33 -12.73 10.28
N LYS A 19 2.44 -13.34 9.92
CA LYS A 19 2.86 -14.64 10.49
C LYS A 19 2.88 -14.54 12.02
N ASP A 20 2.24 -15.50 12.67
CA ASP A 20 2.14 -15.59 14.13
C ASP A 20 1.41 -14.42 14.83
N GLN A 21 0.64 -13.61 14.06
CA GLN A 21 -0.12 -12.46 14.60
C GLN A 21 -1.62 -12.75 14.82
N ASP A 22 -2.08 -13.99 14.60
CA ASP A 22 -3.50 -14.37 14.66
C ASP A 22 -4.41 -13.54 13.74
N VAL A 23 -3.88 -13.17 12.57
CA VAL A 23 -4.58 -12.42 11.53
C VAL A 23 -4.77 -13.30 10.32
N LEU A 24 -6.01 -13.48 9.87
CA LEU A 24 -6.32 -14.17 8.62
C LEU A 24 -6.19 -13.21 7.44
N CYS A 25 -5.59 -13.67 6.36
CA CYS A 25 -5.33 -12.85 5.19
C CYS A 25 -6.14 -13.32 3.97
N ILE A 26 -6.59 -12.38 3.14
CA ILE A 26 -7.23 -12.65 1.86
C ILE A 26 -6.53 -11.83 0.79
N TYR A 27 -6.03 -12.48 -0.24
CA TYR A 27 -5.50 -11.83 -1.42
C TYR A 27 -6.46 -12.00 -2.60
N VAL A 28 -7.06 -10.90 -3.06
CA VAL A 28 -7.99 -10.90 -4.18
C VAL A 28 -7.28 -10.39 -5.43
N ALA A 29 -6.97 -11.30 -6.35
CA ALA A 29 -6.39 -10.99 -7.66
C ALA A 29 -7.50 -10.69 -8.68
N ILE A 30 -7.52 -9.46 -9.20
CA ILE A 30 -8.56 -9.00 -10.12
C ILE A 30 -7.93 -8.64 -11.46
N GLY A 31 -8.26 -9.39 -12.51
CA GLY A 31 -7.76 -9.13 -13.86
C GLY A 31 -6.23 -9.25 -14.00
N GLN A 32 -5.57 -9.97 -13.12
CA GLN A 32 -4.14 -10.27 -13.19
C GLN A 32 -3.87 -11.38 -14.19
N LYS A 33 -2.65 -11.43 -14.76
CA LYS A 33 -2.23 -12.58 -15.57
C LYS A 33 -2.14 -13.83 -14.68
N ALA A 34 -2.57 -14.99 -15.21
CA ALA A 34 -2.51 -16.25 -14.49
C ALA A 34 -1.09 -16.57 -13.97
N SER A 35 -0.05 -16.27 -14.77
CA SER A 35 1.35 -16.46 -14.36
C SER A 35 1.74 -15.56 -13.17
N THR A 36 1.21 -14.34 -13.11
CA THR A 36 1.45 -13.43 -11.98
C THR A 36 0.81 -13.98 -10.70
N VAL A 37 -0.43 -14.44 -10.80
CA VAL A 37 -1.15 -15.07 -9.67
C VAL A 37 -0.41 -16.31 -9.18
N ALA A 38 0.04 -17.17 -10.11
CA ALA A 38 0.81 -18.37 -9.76
C ALA A 38 2.11 -18.04 -9.02
N ASN A 39 2.84 -16.99 -9.46
CA ASN A 39 4.05 -16.56 -8.79
C ASN A 39 3.78 -16.00 -7.38
N ILE A 40 2.67 -15.27 -7.20
CA ILE A 40 2.26 -14.78 -5.88
C ILE A 40 1.91 -15.94 -4.94
N VAL A 41 1.11 -16.90 -5.41
CA VAL A 41 0.77 -18.09 -4.64
C VAL A 41 2.04 -18.84 -4.22
N LYS A 42 2.98 -19.03 -5.16
CA LYS A 42 4.26 -19.66 -4.85
C LYS A 42 5.07 -18.87 -3.82
N THR A 43 5.10 -17.55 -3.93
CA THR A 43 5.79 -16.70 -2.93
C THR A 43 5.17 -16.85 -1.54
N LEU A 44 3.84 -16.90 -1.44
CA LEU A 44 3.13 -17.14 -0.19
C LEU A 44 3.42 -18.54 0.37
N GLU A 45 3.45 -19.55 -0.49
CA GLU A 45 3.77 -20.94 -0.13
C GLU A 45 5.21 -21.06 0.40
N ASP A 46 6.18 -20.55 -0.36
CA ASP A 46 7.61 -20.59 -0.01
C ASP A 46 7.92 -19.91 1.34
N ASN A 47 7.07 -18.96 1.77
CA ASN A 47 7.17 -18.27 3.06
C ASN A 47 6.23 -18.83 4.14
N GLY A 48 5.49 -19.91 3.86
CA GLY A 48 4.54 -20.52 4.80
C GLY A 48 3.32 -19.65 5.11
N ALA A 49 2.99 -18.69 4.22
CA ALA A 49 1.88 -17.76 4.42
C ALA A 49 0.52 -18.32 3.94
N LEU A 50 0.50 -19.45 3.20
CA LEU A 50 -0.75 -20.09 2.79
C LEU A 50 -1.53 -20.70 3.96
N ASP A 51 -0.88 -20.95 5.09
CA ASP A 51 -1.52 -21.48 6.29
C ASP A 51 -2.58 -20.52 6.87
N TYR A 52 -2.42 -19.22 6.64
CA TYR A 52 -3.32 -18.17 7.11
C TYR A 52 -3.83 -17.25 5.99
N THR A 53 -3.57 -17.58 4.72
CA THR A 53 -3.95 -16.74 3.57
C THR A 53 -4.83 -17.50 2.59
N THR A 54 -5.98 -16.92 2.25
CA THR A 54 -6.86 -17.38 1.17
C THR A 54 -6.65 -16.52 -0.08
N VAL A 55 -6.49 -17.15 -1.24
CA VAL A 55 -6.37 -16.46 -2.53
C VAL A 55 -7.68 -16.58 -3.30
N VAL A 56 -8.29 -15.44 -3.64
CA VAL A 56 -9.46 -15.35 -4.50
C VAL A 56 -9.00 -14.74 -5.82
N ALA A 57 -9.08 -15.50 -6.91
CA ALA A 57 -8.53 -15.04 -8.19
C ALA A 57 -9.60 -15.02 -9.29
N SER A 58 -9.65 -13.90 -10.02
CA SER A 58 -10.29 -13.79 -11.31
C SER A 58 -9.29 -13.20 -12.29
N THR A 59 -8.78 -14.05 -13.19
CA THR A 59 -7.66 -13.70 -14.08
C THR A 59 -8.11 -12.82 -15.25
N ALA A 60 -7.14 -12.23 -15.96
CA ALA A 60 -7.40 -11.36 -17.11
C ALA A 60 -8.08 -12.09 -18.29
N SER A 61 -8.00 -13.40 -18.35
CA SER A 61 -8.65 -14.22 -19.39
C SER A 61 -10.12 -14.56 -19.07
N GLU A 62 -10.56 -14.29 -17.84
CA GLU A 62 -11.94 -14.55 -17.43
C GLU A 62 -12.88 -13.40 -17.83
N LEU A 63 -14.17 -13.73 -17.87
CA LEU A 63 -15.21 -12.79 -18.26
C LEU A 63 -15.33 -11.64 -17.23
N ALA A 64 -15.66 -10.45 -17.72
CA ALA A 64 -15.85 -9.26 -16.88
C ALA A 64 -16.76 -9.45 -15.67
N PRO A 65 -17.88 -10.21 -15.74
CA PRO A 65 -18.71 -10.52 -14.57
C PRO A 65 -17.96 -11.22 -13.44
N LEU A 66 -17.02 -12.11 -13.73
CA LEU A 66 -16.24 -12.80 -12.72
C LEU A 66 -15.23 -11.86 -12.05
N GLN A 67 -14.58 -11.00 -12.84
CA GLN A 67 -13.72 -9.94 -12.31
C GLN A 67 -14.50 -8.93 -11.46
N TYR A 68 -15.75 -8.64 -11.81
CA TYR A 68 -16.64 -7.77 -11.05
C TYR A 68 -17.01 -8.38 -9.69
N ILE A 69 -17.34 -9.68 -9.62
CA ILE A 69 -17.82 -10.30 -8.38
C ILE A 69 -16.70 -10.72 -7.43
N ALA A 70 -15.48 -10.98 -7.94
CA ALA A 70 -14.35 -11.50 -7.16
C ALA A 70 -14.05 -10.71 -5.88
N PRO A 71 -13.94 -9.36 -5.88
CA PRO A 71 -13.66 -8.62 -4.65
C PRO A 71 -14.80 -8.70 -3.63
N TYR A 72 -16.05 -8.77 -4.07
CA TYR A 72 -17.19 -8.96 -3.17
C TYR A 72 -17.19 -10.35 -2.55
N ALA A 73 -16.84 -11.39 -3.30
CA ALA A 73 -16.70 -12.74 -2.78
C ALA A 73 -15.58 -12.81 -1.72
N GLY A 74 -14.41 -12.23 -2.00
CA GLY A 74 -13.32 -12.12 -1.03
C GLY A 74 -13.73 -11.35 0.23
N CYS A 75 -14.46 -10.24 0.06
CA CYS A 75 -14.97 -9.45 1.18
C CYS A 75 -15.95 -10.25 2.05
N ALA A 76 -16.85 -11.02 1.44
CA ALA A 76 -17.82 -11.83 2.17
C ALA A 76 -17.13 -12.94 3.02
N ILE A 77 -16.05 -13.54 2.53
CA ILE A 77 -15.23 -14.46 3.32
C ILE A 77 -14.63 -13.74 4.54
N GLY A 78 -14.09 -12.52 4.32
CA GLY A 78 -13.51 -11.72 5.39
C GLY A 78 -14.54 -11.28 6.43
N GLU A 79 -15.75 -10.93 6.01
CA GLU A 79 -16.85 -10.56 6.93
C GLU A 79 -17.27 -11.74 7.81
N GLU A 80 -17.39 -12.95 7.24
CA GLU A 80 -17.70 -14.16 8.00
C GLU A 80 -16.67 -14.36 9.13
N TRP A 81 -15.39 -14.21 8.85
CA TRP A 81 -14.36 -14.32 9.88
C TRP A 81 -14.38 -13.18 10.90
N MET A 82 -14.65 -11.96 10.44
CA MET A 82 -14.80 -10.80 11.32
C MET A 82 -15.97 -10.98 12.28
N GLU A 83 -17.11 -11.53 11.83
CA GLU A 83 -18.27 -11.83 12.66
C GLU A 83 -17.99 -12.94 13.69
N GLN A 84 -17.04 -13.83 13.40
CA GLN A 84 -16.51 -14.82 14.34
C GLN A 84 -15.52 -14.24 15.36
N GLY A 85 -15.32 -12.92 15.37
CA GLY A 85 -14.41 -12.22 16.28
C GLY A 85 -12.93 -12.27 15.88
N LYS A 86 -12.62 -12.62 14.63
CA LYS A 86 -11.24 -12.68 14.12
C LYS A 86 -10.81 -11.35 13.48
N ASP A 87 -9.52 -11.12 13.46
CA ASP A 87 -8.92 -10.01 12.71
C ASP A 87 -8.54 -10.48 11.30
N VAL A 88 -8.92 -9.69 10.29
CA VAL A 88 -8.76 -10.05 8.88
C VAL A 88 -8.09 -8.92 8.11
N LEU A 89 -7.11 -9.28 7.29
CA LEU A 89 -6.49 -8.40 6.30
C LEU A 89 -6.93 -8.83 4.90
N ILE A 90 -7.52 -7.93 4.13
CA ILE A 90 -7.89 -8.18 2.73
C ILE A 90 -7.17 -7.23 1.78
N VAL A 91 -6.52 -7.78 0.76
CA VAL A 91 -5.87 -7.04 -0.32
C VAL A 91 -6.68 -7.16 -1.59
N TYR A 92 -6.99 -6.04 -2.25
CA TYR A 92 -7.64 -6.01 -3.57
C TYR A 92 -6.62 -5.59 -4.63
N ASP A 93 -6.11 -6.50 -5.43
CA ASP A 93 -5.10 -6.25 -6.47
C ASP A 93 -5.65 -6.54 -7.88
N ASP A 94 -6.18 -5.53 -8.62
CA ASP A 94 -6.34 -4.15 -8.25
C ASP A 94 -7.78 -3.64 -8.55
N LEU A 95 -8.20 -2.61 -7.87
CA LEU A 95 -9.53 -2.02 -8.07
C LEU A 95 -9.62 -1.16 -9.35
N SER A 96 -8.52 -0.79 -9.99
CA SER A 96 -8.54 -0.13 -11.30
C SER A 96 -9.07 -1.09 -12.37
N LYS A 97 -8.65 -2.36 -12.33
CA LYS A 97 -9.18 -3.42 -13.20
C LYS A 97 -10.61 -3.79 -12.85
N HIS A 98 -10.96 -3.78 -11.56
CA HIS A 98 -12.34 -3.94 -11.11
C HIS A 98 -13.26 -2.89 -11.73
N ALA A 99 -12.87 -1.61 -11.69
CA ALA A 99 -13.61 -0.52 -12.32
C ALA A 99 -13.71 -0.70 -13.84
N ALA A 100 -12.64 -1.13 -14.51
CA ALA A 100 -12.64 -1.41 -15.94
C ALA A 100 -13.59 -2.55 -16.32
N ALA A 101 -13.64 -3.63 -15.53
CA ALA A 101 -14.61 -4.70 -15.72
C ALA A 101 -16.05 -4.21 -15.58
N TYR A 102 -16.33 -3.38 -14.58
CA TYR A 102 -17.65 -2.78 -14.37
C TYR A 102 -18.04 -1.81 -15.50
N ARG A 103 -17.08 -1.02 -16.00
CA ARG A 103 -17.29 -0.19 -17.20
C ARG A 103 -17.67 -1.04 -18.41
N THR A 104 -16.97 -2.14 -18.65
CA THR A 104 -17.26 -3.08 -19.75
C THR A 104 -18.68 -3.64 -19.63
N LEU A 105 -19.08 -4.12 -18.45
CA LEU A 105 -20.44 -4.60 -18.19
C LEU A 105 -21.49 -3.54 -18.44
N SER A 106 -21.25 -2.32 -17.95
CA SER A 106 -22.21 -1.21 -18.08
C SER A 106 -22.39 -0.79 -19.54
N LEU A 107 -21.31 -0.76 -20.32
CA LEU A 107 -21.37 -0.45 -21.76
C LEU A 107 -22.09 -1.54 -22.55
N LEU A 108 -21.86 -2.82 -22.24
CA LEU A 108 -22.58 -3.94 -22.84
C LEU A 108 -24.08 -3.89 -22.55
N LEU A 109 -24.46 -3.45 -21.35
CA LEU A 109 -25.84 -3.21 -20.94
C LEU A 109 -26.42 -1.89 -21.48
N ARG A 110 -25.66 -1.17 -22.32
CA ARG A 110 -26.05 0.12 -22.92
C ARG A 110 -26.40 1.19 -21.88
N ARG A 111 -25.78 1.14 -20.69
CA ARG A 111 -25.90 2.22 -19.71
C ARG A 111 -25.17 3.46 -20.22
N PRO A 112 -25.70 4.68 -20.03
CA PRO A 112 -25.05 5.90 -20.50
C PRO A 112 -23.68 6.09 -19.81
N PRO A 113 -22.60 6.29 -20.59
CA PRO A 113 -21.27 6.55 -20.03
C PRO A 113 -21.18 7.97 -19.47
N GLY A 114 -20.46 8.09 -18.35
CA GLY A 114 -20.04 9.36 -17.75
C GLY A 114 -18.57 9.66 -18.02
N ARG A 115 -17.90 10.28 -17.04
CA ARG A 115 -16.47 10.62 -17.09
C ARG A 115 -15.62 9.37 -17.36
N GLU A 116 -14.69 9.46 -18.31
CA GLU A 116 -13.79 8.37 -18.73
C GLU A 116 -14.55 7.09 -19.16
N ALA A 117 -15.77 7.28 -19.67
CA ALA A 117 -16.71 6.22 -20.05
C ALA A 117 -17.16 5.29 -18.89
N TYR A 118 -16.88 5.63 -17.64
CA TYR A 118 -17.44 4.93 -16.49
C TYR A 118 -18.91 5.24 -16.30
N PRO A 119 -19.72 4.28 -15.80
CA PRO A 119 -21.11 4.55 -15.44
C PRO A 119 -21.19 5.52 -14.25
N GLY A 120 -22.31 6.22 -14.11
CA GLY A 120 -22.50 7.24 -13.07
C GLY A 120 -22.40 6.72 -11.63
N ASP A 121 -22.58 5.41 -11.44
CA ASP A 121 -22.51 4.73 -10.14
C ASP A 121 -21.16 4.05 -9.83
N VAL A 122 -20.09 4.38 -10.59
CA VAL A 122 -18.77 3.77 -10.34
C VAL A 122 -18.20 4.11 -8.96
N PHE A 123 -18.56 5.27 -8.39
CA PHE A 123 -18.19 5.57 -7.00
C PHE A 123 -18.80 4.54 -6.04
N TYR A 124 -20.06 4.21 -6.22
CA TYR A 124 -20.77 3.23 -5.40
C TYR A 124 -20.21 1.81 -5.56
N LEU A 125 -19.65 1.48 -6.72
CA LEU A 125 -18.93 0.21 -6.93
C LEU A 125 -17.86 -0.04 -5.84
N HIS A 126 -17.05 0.96 -5.56
CA HIS A 126 -15.95 0.85 -4.59
C HIS A 126 -16.37 1.20 -3.17
N SER A 127 -17.28 2.18 -2.97
CA SER A 127 -17.70 2.55 -1.63
C SER A 127 -18.46 1.41 -0.93
N ARG A 128 -19.38 0.74 -1.61
CA ARG A 128 -20.10 -0.42 -1.03
C ARG A 128 -19.21 -1.64 -0.77
N LEU A 129 -18.00 -1.70 -1.36
CA LEU A 129 -17.01 -2.72 -1.06
C LEU A 129 -16.14 -2.31 0.13
N LEU A 130 -15.59 -1.10 0.09
CA LEU A 130 -14.57 -0.64 1.05
C LEU A 130 -15.16 -0.24 2.41
N GLU A 131 -16.40 0.26 2.44
CA GLU A 131 -17.10 0.59 3.70
C GLU A 131 -17.49 -0.66 4.53
N ARG A 132 -17.36 -1.85 3.95
CA ARG A 132 -17.50 -3.12 4.67
C ARG A 132 -16.29 -3.44 5.54
N ALA A 133 -15.13 -2.82 5.27
CA ALA A 133 -13.95 -2.89 6.13
C ALA A 133 -14.19 -2.07 7.40
N ALA A 134 -14.26 -2.76 8.55
CA ALA A 134 -14.62 -2.15 9.82
C ALA A 134 -14.05 -2.96 11.00
N ARG A 135 -14.10 -2.38 12.19
CA ARG A 135 -13.93 -3.09 13.44
C ARG A 135 -15.27 -3.15 14.17
N LEU A 136 -15.69 -4.34 14.51
CA LEU A 136 -16.91 -4.56 15.30
C LEU A 136 -16.69 -4.16 16.76
N SER A 137 -17.75 -3.73 17.41
CA SER A 137 -17.73 -3.50 18.86
C SER A 137 -17.55 -4.81 19.62
N ASP A 138 -17.08 -4.72 20.87
CA ASP A 138 -16.88 -5.90 21.72
C ASP A 138 -18.19 -6.69 21.93
N LYS A 139 -19.35 -6.01 21.87
CA LYS A 139 -20.68 -6.65 21.93
C LYS A 139 -20.98 -7.55 20.75
N LEU A 140 -20.33 -7.31 19.62
CA LEU A 140 -20.45 -8.08 18.37
C LEU A 140 -19.22 -8.96 18.12
N GLY A 141 -18.42 -9.25 19.13
CA GLY A 141 -17.26 -10.12 19.04
C GLY A 141 -15.92 -9.43 18.84
N GLY A 142 -15.88 -8.11 18.56
CA GLY A 142 -14.65 -7.32 18.49
C GLY A 142 -13.75 -7.60 17.27
N GLY A 143 -14.18 -8.44 16.33
CA GLY A 143 -13.41 -8.75 15.12
C GLY A 143 -13.22 -7.55 14.21
N SER A 144 -12.22 -7.61 13.30
CA SER A 144 -11.92 -6.53 12.37
C SER A 144 -11.65 -7.01 10.96
N LEU A 145 -11.93 -6.15 9.99
CA LEU A 145 -11.58 -6.32 8.57
C LEU A 145 -10.85 -5.07 8.09
N THR A 146 -9.57 -5.24 7.78
CA THR A 146 -8.71 -4.16 7.25
C THR A 146 -8.49 -4.36 5.76
N ALA A 147 -8.87 -3.38 4.94
CA ALA A 147 -8.73 -3.45 3.50
C ALA A 147 -7.52 -2.65 2.99
N LEU A 148 -6.73 -3.26 2.11
CA LEU A 148 -5.66 -2.63 1.35
C LEU A 148 -6.01 -2.65 -0.15
N PRO A 149 -6.74 -1.66 -0.66
CA PRO A 149 -7.02 -1.56 -2.08
C PRO A 149 -5.80 -1.05 -2.85
N ILE A 150 -5.44 -1.76 -3.91
CA ILE A 150 -4.40 -1.31 -4.85
C ILE A 150 -5.08 -0.57 -5.99
N ILE A 151 -4.55 0.62 -6.31
CA ILE A 151 -4.97 1.45 -7.44
C ILE A 151 -3.77 1.71 -8.34
N GLU A 152 -3.95 1.50 -9.63
CA GLU A 152 -2.98 1.84 -10.66
C GLU A 152 -3.22 3.27 -11.15
N THR A 153 -2.15 4.07 -11.17
CA THR A 153 -2.13 5.40 -11.80
C THR A 153 -1.45 5.33 -13.16
N GLN A 154 -1.65 6.35 -13.98
CA GLN A 154 -0.93 6.55 -15.23
C GLN A 154 -0.15 7.86 -15.15
N ALA A 155 1.15 7.81 -15.44
CA ALA A 155 2.05 8.97 -15.38
C ALA A 155 1.98 9.73 -14.02
N GLY A 156 1.79 9.01 -12.93
CA GLY A 156 1.69 9.59 -11.58
C GLY A 156 0.42 10.39 -11.29
N ASP A 157 -0.58 10.37 -12.18
CA ASP A 157 -1.80 11.17 -12.02
C ASP A 157 -2.73 10.58 -10.96
N VAL A 158 -2.65 11.13 -9.76
CA VAL A 158 -3.56 10.80 -8.65
C VAL A 158 -4.89 11.55 -8.73
N SER A 159 -5.01 12.53 -9.63
CA SER A 159 -6.23 13.32 -9.83
C SER A 159 -7.22 12.66 -10.81
N ALA A 160 -6.84 11.56 -11.44
CA ALA A 160 -7.71 10.77 -12.30
C ALA A 160 -8.95 10.27 -11.54
N TYR A 161 -9.99 9.87 -12.27
CA TYR A 161 -11.31 9.63 -11.70
C TYR A 161 -11.33 8.51 -10.66
N ILE A 162 -10.79 7.34 -10.97
CA ILE A 162 -10.81 6.20 -10.04
C ILE A 162 -9.88 6.41 -8.84
N PRO A 163 -8.62 6.87 -8.97
CA PRO A 163 -7.78 7.20 -7.82
C PRO A 163 -8.46 8.18 -6.86
N THR A 164 -9.01 9.27 -7.36
CA THR A 164 -9.69 10.30 -6.55
C THR A 164 -10.87 9.71 -5.76
N ASN A 165 -11.69 8.88 -6.40
CA ASN A 165 -12.81 8.22 -5.74
C ASN A 165 -12.33 7.33 -4.58
N VAL A 166 -11.32 6.48 -4.81
CA VAL A 166 -10.83 5.55 -3.78
C VAL A 166 -10.13 6.28 -2.63
N ILE A 167 -9.35 7.33 -2.92
CA ILE A 167 -8.74 8.18 -1.88
C ILE A 167 -9.82 8.81 -0.97
N SER A 168 -10.96 9.21 -1.54
CA SER A 168 -12.05 9.81 -0.76
C SER A 168 -12.78 8.80 0.13
N ILE A 169 -12.86 7.54 -0.28
CA ILE A 169 -13.52 6.45 0.48
C ILE A 169 -12.60 5.95 1.61
N THR A 170 -11.31 5.84 1.36
CA THR A 170 -10.33 5.24 2.29
C THR A 170 -9.78 6.24 3.30
N ASP A 171 -9.12 5.72 4.36
CA ASP A 171 -8.49 6.53 5.43
C ASP A 171 -7.12 7.09 5.05
N GLY A 172 -6.83 7.19 3.80
CA GLY A 172 -5.59 7.74 3.29
C GLY A 172 -5.01 6.92 2.13
N GLN A 173 -3.80 7.25 1.74
CA GLN A 173 -3.11 6.58 0.65
C GLN A 173 -1.62 6.43 0.93
N ILE A 174 -1.04 5.34 0.45
CA ILE A 174 0.40 5.14 0.29
C ILE A 174 0.71 5.36 -1.19
N TYR A 175 1.41 6.45 -1.50
CA TYR A 175 1.76 6.80 -2.88
C TYR A 175 3.15 6.30 -3.24
N LEU A 176 3.24 5.48 -4.30
CA LEU A 176 4.49 4.97 -4.85
C LEU A 176 4.87 5.76 -6.09
N GLU A 177 6.07 6.30 -6.08
CA GLU A 177 6.60 7.19 -7.11
C GLU A 177 7.57 6.47 -8.04
N THR A 178 7.35 6.60 -9.35
CA THR A 178 8.16 5.92 -10.38
C THR A 178 9.62 6.37 -10.37
N GLU A 179 9.88 7.65 -10.18
CA GLU A 179 11.25 8.19 -10.13
C GLU A 179 12.03 7.63 -8.93
N MET A 180 11.39 7.54 -7.77
CA MET A 180 11.99 6.93 -6.59
C MET A 180 12.31 5.45 -6.81
N PHE A 181 11.38 4.71 -7.45
CA PHE A 181 11.58 3.31 -7.76
C PHE A 181 12.77 3.09 -8.70
N ASN A 182 12.85 3.90 -9.77
CA ASN A 182 13.91 3.82 -10.79
C ASN A 182 15.27 4.25 -10.24
N SER A 183 15.30 5.18 -9.27
CA SER A 183 16.54 5.60 -8.57
C SER A 183 17.04 4.58 -7.55
N GLY A 184 16.38 3.41 -7.42
CA GLY A 184 16.76 2.36 -6.49
C GLY A 184 16.28 2.57 -5.05
N PHE A 185 15.49 3.61 -4.78
CA PHE A 185 14.85 3.80 -3.48
C PHE A 185 13.59 2.92 -3.39
N ARG A 186 13.70 1.81 -2.69
CA ARG A 186 12.63 0.79 -2.58
C ARG A 186 12.44 0.37 -1.12
N PRO A 187 11.17 0.36 -0.64
CA PRO A 187 9.93 0.72 -1.34
C PRO A 187 9.87 2.21 -1.71
N ALA A 188 9.31 2.49 -2.88
CA ALA A 188 9.29 3.82 -3.48
C ALA A 188 8.17 4.73 -2.90
N VAL A 189 8.00 4.72 -1.59
CA VAL A 189 6.95 5.48 -0.89
C VAL A 189 7.31 6.95 -0.83
N ASN A 190 6.48 7.79 -1.42
CA ASN A 190 6.61 9.25 -1.31
C ASN A 190 5.95 9.74 -0.01
N PRO A 191 6.73 10.18 1.00
CA PRO A 191 6.19 10.61 2.29
C PRO A 191 5.42 11.94 2.23
N GLY A 192 5.66 12.74 1.19
CA GLY A 192 4.96 14.02 0.97
C GLY A 192 3.52 13.83 0.50
N LEU A 193 3.30 12.89 -0.42
CA LEU A 193 1.98 12.61 -1.01
C LEU A 193 1.21 11.49 -0.28
N SER A 194 1.89 10.72 0.57
CA SER A 194 1.26 9.69 1.38
C SER A 194 0.63 10.30 2.63
N VAL A 195 -0.62 9.91 2.90
CA VAL A 195 -1.40 10.40 4.05
C VAL A 195 -2.09 9.22 4.72
N SER A 196 -2.08 9.20 6.05
CA SER A 196 -2.88 8.25 6.83
C SER A 196 -3.66 9.01 7.91
N ARG A 197 -4.99 8.87 7.91
CA ARG A 197 -5.88 9.47 8.93
C ARG A 197 -5.83 8.69 10.24
N VAL A 198 -5.55 7.39 10.18
CA VAL A 198 -5.60 6.47 11.34
C VAL A 198 -4.23 5.95 11.76
N GLY A 199 -3.21 5.99 10.89
CA GLY A 199 -1.91 5.37 11.11
C GLY A 199 -1.21 5.82 12.40
N GLY A 200 -1.33 7.10 12.76
CA GLY A 200 -0.77 7.61 14.02
C GLY A 200 -1.40 6.99 15.29
N SER A 201 -2.66 6.56 15.20
CA SER A 201 -3.35 5.88 16.32
C SER A 201 -3.00 4.39 16.37
N ALA A 202 -2.69 3.78 15.24
CA ALA A 202 -2.30 2.37 15.14
C ALA A 202 -0.84 2.10 15.55
N GLN A 203 0.02 3.13 15.53
CA GLN A 203 1.42 2.98 15.90
C GLN A 203 1.61 2.75 17.41
N ILE A 204 2.55 1.87 17.76
CA ILE A 204 3.04 1.75 19.14
C ILE A 204 3.68 3.07 19.58
N LYS A 205 3.62 3.37 20.90
CA LYS A 205 4.10 4.65 21.46
C LYS A 205 5.55 4.98 21.08
N ALA A 206 6.42 3.97 21.06
CA ALA A 206 7.83 4.12 20.67
C ALA A 206 7.95 4.60 19.22
N MET A 207 7.32 3.90 18.27
CA MET A 207 7.34 4.25 16.85
C MET A 207 6.79 5.65 16.62
N LYS A 208 5.64 5.99 17.20
CA LYS A 208 5.03 7.29 17.07
C LYS A 208 5.96 8.43 17.50
N LYS A 209 6.73 8.22 18.58
CA LYS A 209 7.65 9.22 19.11
C LYS A 209 8.88 9.43 18.22
N ILE A 210 9.44 8.35 17.68
CA ILE A 210 10.69 8.42 16.92
C ILE A 210 10.49 8.73 15.44
N ALA A 211 9.36 8.33 14.85
CA ALA A 211 9.09 8.51 13.42
C ALA A 211 8.59 9.94 13.08
N ALA A 212 8.11 10.69 14.06
CA ALA A 212 7.54 12.02 13.84
C ALA A 212 8.45 12.99 13.06
N PRO A 213 9.76 13.10 13.32
CA PRO A 213 10.64 14.04 12.61
C PRO A 213 11.01 13.59 11.19
N ILE A 214 10.94 12.30 10.86
CA ILE A 214 11.42 11.74 9.58
C ILE A 214 10.82 12.45 8.37
N ARG A 215 9.52 12.73 8.40
CA ARG A 215 8.83 13.37 7.28
C ARG A 215 9.39 14.76 6.98
N VAL A 216 9.68 15.52 8.00
CA VAL A 216 10.24 16.88 7.88
C VAL A 216 11.69 16.79 7.41
N GLU A 217 12.49 15.91 8.00
CA GLU A 217 13.89 15.71 7.61
C GLU A 217 14.04 15.24 6.16
N LEU A 218 13.17 14.34 5.69
CA LEU A 218 13.16 13.92 4.29
C LEU A 218 12.71 15.02 3.33
N ALA A 219 11.77 15.88 3.73
CA ALA A 219 11.36 17.02 2.92
C ALA A 219 12.52 18.03 2.79
N GLN A 220 13.18 18.38 3.88
CA GLN A 220 14.36 19.25 3.89
C GLN A 220 15.50 18.67 3.05
N TYR A 221 15.77 17.36 3.20
CA TYR A 221 16.78 16.69 2.38
C TYR A 221 16.48 16.82 0.88
N ARG A 222 15.23 16.62 0.45
CA ARG A 222 14.86 16.75 -0.98
C ARG A 222 15.11 18.16 -1.51
N GLU A 223 14.74 19.17 -0.77
CA GLU A 223 15.00 20.57 -1.14
C GLU A 223 16.49 20.85 -1.25
N LEU A 224 17.27 20.49 -0.23
CA LEU A 224 18.71 20.70 -0.21
C LEU A 224 19.44 19.90 -1.29
N ALA A 225 19.04 18.65 -1.54
CA ALA A 225 19.63 17.83 -2.59
C ALA A 225 19.40 18.42 -3.99
N SER A 226 18.24 19.03 -4.21
CA SER A 226 17.96 19.76 -5.46
C SER A 226 18.90 20.96 -5.64
N PHE A 227 19.11 21.77 -4.60
CA PHE A 227 20.05 22.90 -4.64
C PHE A 227 21.51 22.45 -4.81
N ALA A 228 21.92 21.35 -4.18
CA ALA A 228 23.27 20.83 -4.27
C ALA A 228 23.68 20.41 -5.71
N GLN A 229 22.73 20.05 -6.54
CA GLN A 229 22.97 19.73 -7.96
C GLN A 229 23.39 20.95 -8.80
N PHE A 230 23.08 22.15 -8.35
CA PHE A 230 23.42 23.40 -9.09
C PHE A 230 24.79 23.99 -8.75
N GLY A 231 25.65 23.28 -7.99
CA GLY A 231 27.06 23.59 -7.85
C GLY A 231 27.41 24.77 -6.94
N SER A 232 26.53 25.16 -6.00
CA SER A 232 26.86 26.15 -4.98
C SER A 232 27.80 25.58 -3.91
N GLU A 233 28.74 26.38 -3.40
CA GLU A 233 29.50 26.01 -2.20
C GLU A 233 28.53 25.89 -1.02
N LEU A 234 28.34 24.67 -0.54
CA LEU A 234 27.49 24.38 0.61
C LEU A 234 28.25 24.67 1.90
N ASP A 235 27.61 25.33 2.84
CA ASP A 235 28.13 25.52 4.19
C ASP A 235 28.16 24.20 4.97
N ALA A 236 28.87 24.18 6.10
CA ALA A 236 29.05 22.98 6.90
C ALA A 236 27.73 22.43 7.46
N SER A 237 26.79 23.31 7.82
CA SER A 237 25.46 22.93 8.33
C SER A 237 24.63 22.22 7.26
N THR A 238 24.59 22.78 6.05
CA THR A 238 23.88 22.18 4.91
C THR A 238 24.48 20.82 4.50
N LYS A 239 25.80 20.69 4.54
CA LYS A 239 26.47 19.39 4.30
C LYS A 239 26.07 18.35 5.34
N GLU A 240 26.01 18.72 6.61
CA GLU A 240 25.56 17.80 7.67
C GLU A 240 24.09 17.39 7.50
N GLN A 241 23.20 18.32 7.15
CA GLN A 241 21.80 18.01 6.89
C GLN A 241 21.63 17.08 5.69
N LEU A 242 22.40 17.25 4.63
CA LEU A 242 22.42 16.33 3.48
C LEU A 242 22.90 14.95 3.89
N ALA A 243 24.00 14.86 4.63
CA ALA A 243 24.53 13.59 5.12
C ALA A 243 23.52 12.87 6.02
N GLN A 244 22.83 13.59 6.89
CA GLN A 244 21.78 13.03 7.75
C GLN A 244 20.60 12.50 6.94
N GLY A 245 20.09 13.28 6.00
CA GLY A 245 18.98 12.87 5.14
C GLY A 245 19.30 11.66 4.26
N GLU A 246 20.55 11.55 3.80
CA GLU A 246 21.04 10.39 3.06
C GLU A 246 21.02 9.11 3.91
N ARG A 247 21.48 9.18 5.18
CA ARG A 247 21.42 8.05 6.13
C ARG A 247 19.98 7.63 6.41
N ILE A 248 19.09 8.58 6.65
CA ILE A 248 17.66 8.29 6.83
C ILE A 248 17.09 7.60 5.59
N ARG A 249 17.43 8.10 4.39
CA ARG A 249 17.01 7.47 3.13
C ARG A 249 17.49 6.03 3.02
N GLU A 250 18.76 5.77 3.35
CA GLU A 250 19.32 4.43 3.25
C GLU A 250 18.67 3.46 4.22
N VAL A 251 18.45 3.88 5.47
CA VAL A 251 17.77 3.08 6.50
C VAL A 251 16.32 2.72 6.13
N LEU A 252 15.65 3.54 5.34
CA LEU A 252 14.26 3.28 4.91
C LEU A 252 14.15 2.33 3.71
N LYS A 253 15.26 1.97 3.07
CA LYS A 253 15.25 0.93 2.04
C LYS A 253 15.03 -0.44 2.67
N GLN A 254 14.20 -1.25 2.04
CA GLN A 254 13.92 -2.62 2.48
C GLN A 254 13.99 -3.59 1.30
N PRO A 255 14.61 -4.75 1.48
CA PRO A 255 14.52 -5.82 0.49
C PRO A 255 13.08 -6.38 0.44
N GLN A 256 12.70 -6.88 -0.73
CA GLN A 256 11.40 -7.48 -0.97
C GLN A 256 11.28 -8.81 -0.23
N TYR A 257 10.09 -9.10 0.31
CA TYR A 257 9.77 -10.34 1.03
C TYR A 257 10.58 -10.57 2.31
N GLN A 258 11.07 -9.50 2.91
CA GLN A 258 11.81 -9.54 4.17
C GLN A 258 11.27 -8.46 5.13
N PRO A 259 10.03 -8.59 5.63
CA PRO A 259 9.48 -7.63 6.57
C PRO A 259 10.31 -7.60 7.86
N MET A 260 10.61 -6.40 8.34
CA MET A 260 11.39 -6.19 9.55
C MET A 260 10.47 -6.12 10.77
N PRO A 261 10.77 -6.83 11.86
CA PRO A 261 10.04 -6.68 13.14
C PRO A 261 10.04 -5.24 13.65
N VAL A 262 8.95 -4.82 14.28
CA VAL A 262 8.75 -3.43 14.71
C VAL A 262 9.83 -2.94 15.69
N GLU A 263 10.36 -3.83 16.52
CA GLU A 263 11.43 -3.53 17.50
C GLU A 263 12.72 -3.09 16.78
N TYR A 264 13.09 -3.80 15.71
CA TYR A 264 14.26 -3.44 14.90
C TYR A 264 14.02 -2.15 14.12
N GLN A 265 12.79 -1.95 13.59
CA GLN A 265 12.43 -0.68 12.94
C GLN A 265 12.59 0.50 13.91
N VAL A 266 12.14 0.36 15.16
CA VAL A 266 12.27 1.39 16.19
C VAL A 266 13.75 1.71 16.48
N ILE A 267 14.57 0.69 16.66
CA ILE A 267 16.00 0.86 16.97
C ILE A 267 16.73 1.56 15.82
N ILE A 268 16.52 1.11 14.60
CA ILE A 268 17.25 1.62 13.43
C ILE A 268 16.84 3.05 13.09
N ILE A 269 15.53 3.36 13.17
CA ILE A 269 15.00 4.71 12.98
C ILE A 269 15.51 5.65 14.07
N TYR A 270 15.55 5.20 15.33
CA TYR A 270 16.12 5.98 16.43
C TYR A 270 17.60 6.29 16.18
N ALA A 271 18.39 5.31 15.78
CA ALA A 271 19.82 5.51 15.49
C ALA A 271 20.01 6.52 14.35
N ALA A 272 19.18 6.44 13.29
CA ALA A 272 19.24 7.39 12.18
C ALA A 272 18.86 8.81 12.62
N THR A 273 17.72 8.98 13.29
CA THR A 273 17.21 10.32 13.69
C THR A 273 18.09 10.98 14.76
N LYS A 274 18.80 10.21 15.58
CA LYS A 274 19.76 10.72 16.58
C LYS A 274 21.16 10.90 16.07
N LYS A 275 21.36 10.81 14.75
CA LYS A 275 22.65 11.04 14.07
C LYS A 275 23.78 10.04 14.44
N TYR A 276 23.44 8.89 15.05
CA TYR A 276 24.45 7.86 15.39
C TYR A 276 25.03 7.17 14.15
N LEU A 277 24.43 7.37 12.98
CA LEU A 277 24.88 6.76 11.73
C LEU A 277 25.71 7.70 10.83
N LEU A 278 26.01 8.92 11.26
CA LEU A 278 26.73 9.91 10.44
C LEU A 278 28.12 9.44 10.00
N ASP A 279 28.83 8.72 10.89
CA ASP A 279 30.18 8.23 10.64
C ASP A 279 30.22 6.90 9.87
N ILE A 280 29.03 6.32 9.56
CA ILE A 280 28.92 5.05 8.83
C ILE A 280 28.73 5.35 7.34
N PRO A 281 29.59 4.79 6.44
CA PRO A 281 29.40 4.92 5.00
C PRO A 281 28.07 4.31 4.55
N THR A 282 27.47 4.90 3.53
CA THR A 282 26.21 4.42 2.92
C THR A 282 26.42 3.37 1.81
N ASN A 283 27.68 2.97 1.56
CA ASN A 283 28.05 1.99 0.52
C ASN A 283 28.13 0.58 1.08
#